data_daa14807231b434cca1e8ac65241c433
#
_entry.id   daa14807231b434cca1e8ac65241c433
#
_cell.length_a   1.000
_cell.length_b   1.000
_cell.length_c   1.000
_cell.angle_alpha   90.00
_cell.angle_beta   90.00
_cell.angle_gamma   90.00
#
_symmetry.space_group_name_H-M   'P 1'
#
loop_
_entity.id
_entity.type
_entity.pdbx_description
1 polymer ?
#
loop_
_entity_poly.entity_id
_entity_poly.type
_entity_poly.pdbx_seq_one_letter_code
_entity_poly.pdbx_strand_id
1 'polypeptide(L)'
;MRIAIIGSTGSGKSTLAKQLSACLKIPHIELDYYHFEENWREVPDEVFRERINLLAIPDDAWITDGNYSVLRDIVWQRADVLIWLNYPFLFTFARLLNRTMQRIFTRQPLWHGNRESFYGTFATKDSILYWFLKTYHRRRKEYPALFMQPAYKHLKVIQITKPQNALLQVLLQLQEIN
;
A
#
# COMPACT_ATOMS: atom_id res chain seq x y z
N MET A 1 -9.52 -15.87 0.69
CA MET A 1 -8.17 -15.43 0.23
C MET A 1 -7.87 -14.05 0.78
N ARG A 2 -6.72 -13.87 1.41
CA ARG A 2 -6.29 -12.65 2.08
C ARG A 2 -5.05 -12.11 1.38
N ILE A 3 -5.15 -10.90 0.81
CA ILE A 3 -4.11 -10.32 -0.06
C ILE A 3 -3.60 -9.01 0.54
N ALA A 4 -2.29 -8.92 0.74
CA ALA A 4 -1.62 -7.68 1.11
C ALA A 4 -0.86 -7.10 -0.09
N ILE A 5 -1.08 -5.82 -0.41
CA ILE A 5 -0.39 -5.14 -1.52
C ILE A 5 0.56 -4.10 -0.97
N ILE A 6 1.84 -4.27 -1.27
CA ILE A 6 2.92 -3.38 -0.86
C ILE A 6 3.65 -2.77 -2.06
N GLY A 7 4.40 -1.73 -1.81
CA GLY A 7 5.18 -1.01 -2.83
C GLY A 7 5.36 0.45 -2.47
N SER A 8 6.25 1.15 -3.14
CA SER A 8 6.52 2.56 -2.86
C SER A 8 5.26 3.42 -3.05
N THR A 9 5.21 4.58 -2.38
CA THR A 9 4.15 5.56 -2.67
C THR A 9 4.19 5.93 -4.15
N GLY A 10 3.05 6.13 -4.80
CA GLY A 10 2.97 6.34 -6.25
C GLY A 10 3.03 5.08 -7.12
N SER A 11 3.29 3.89 -6.57
CA SER A 11 3.33 2.64 -7.36
C SER A 11 1.95 2.17 -7.86
N GLY A 12 0.85 2.67 -7.29
CA GLY A 12 -0.51 2.30 -7.71
C GLY A 12 -1.13 1.17 -6.91
N LYS A 13 -0.69 0.93 -5.69
CA LYS A 13 -1.26 -0.08 -4.77
C LYS A 13 -2.77 0.00 -4.66
N SER A 14 -3.30 1.17 -4.29
CA SER A 14 -4.75 1.35 -4.09
C SER A 14 -5.54 1.18 -5.40
N THR A 15 -4.96 1.57 -6.55
CA THR A 15 -5.58 1.31 -7.85
C THR A 15 -5.68 -0.19 -8.12
N LEU A 16 -4.59 -0.92 -7.93
CA LEU A 16 -4.57 -2.38 -8.11
C LEU A 16 -5.50 -3.07 -7.11
N ALA A 17 -5.50 -2.63 -5.85
CA ALA A 17 -6.38 -3.17 -4.81
C ALA A 17 -7.86 -3.01 -5.18
N LYS A 18 -8.28 -1.82 -5.64
CA LYS A 18 -9.65 -1.57 -6.11
C LYS A 18 -10.02 -2.45 -7.31
N GLN A 19 -9.11 -2.62 -8.27
CA GLN A 19 -9.33 -3.47 -9.43
C GLN A 19 -9.46 -4.96 -9.04
N LEU A 20 -8.56 -5.45 -8.19
CA LEU A 20 -8.63 -6.83 -7.68
C LEU A 20 -9.89 -7.07 -6.84
N SER A 21 -10.27 -6.11 -5.99
CA SER A 21 -11.51 -6.18 -5.20
C SER A 21 -12.73 -6.33 -6.10
N ALA A 22 -12.82 -5.56 -7.16
CA ALA A 22 -13.90 -5.65 -8.12
C ALA A 22 -13.94 -7.01 -8.88
N CYS A 23 -12.76 -7.50 -9.30
CA CYS A 23 -12.65 -8.77 -10.03
C CYS A 23 -12.93 -9.99 -9.15
N LEU A 24 -12.39 -10.00 -7.92
CA LEU A 24 -12.46 -11.15 -7.01
C LEU A 24 -13.66 -11.10 -6.08
N LYS A 25 -14.38 -9.96 -6.03
CA LYS A 25 -15.48 -9.67 -5.09
C LYS A 25 -15.05 -9.81 -3.62
N ILE A 26 -13.83 -9.39 -3.32
CA ILE A 26 -13.24 -9.38 -1.99
C ILE A 26 -13.15 -7.93 -1.49
N PRO A 27 -13.51 -7.61 -0.24
CA PRO A 27 -13.45 -6.24 0.28
C PRO A 27 -12.04 -5.67 0.24
N HIS A 28 -11.91 -4.41 -0.19
CA HIS A 28 -10.67 -3.65 -0.14
C HIS A 28 -10.65 -2.74 1.09
N ILE A 29 -9.57 -2.82 1.86
CA ILE A 29 -9.34 -2.10 3.11
C ILE A 29 -8.13 -1.20 2.91
N GLU A 30 -8.37 0.11 2.75
CA GLU A 30 -7.31 1.11 2.65
C GLU A 30 -6.72 1.38 4.03
N LEU A 31 -5.49 0.93 4.30
CA LEU A 31 -4.86 1.12 5.62
C LEU A 31 -4.67 2.61 5.97
N ASP A 32 -4.41 3.45 4.98
CA ASP A 32 -4.27 4.89 5.17
C ASP A 32 -5.54 5.54 5.76
N TYR A 33 -6.75 5.02 5.45
CA TYR A 33 -8.00 5.50 6.03
C TYR A 33 -8.05 5.36 7.56
N TYR A 34 -7.46 4.29 8.09
CA TYR A 34 -7.43 4.02 9.54
C TYR A 34 -6.25 4.66 10.26
N HIS A 35 -5.22 5.06 9.50
CA HIS A 35 -4.01 5.68 10.04
C HIS A 35 -4.13 7.19 10.19
N PHE A 36 -4.73 7.87 9.21
CA PHE A 36 -4.89 9.33 9.23
C PHE A 36 -6.26 9.73 9.74
N GLU A 37 -6.29 10.79 10.51
CA GLU A 37 -7.48 11.54 10.91
C GLU A 37 -7.50 12.89 10.19
N GLU A 38 -8.45 13.77 10.53
CA GLU A 38 -8.51 15.13 9.99
C GLU A 38 -7.18 15.89 10.19
N ASN A 39 -6.86 16.76 9.23
CA ASN A 39 -5.62 17.54 9.19
C ASN A 39 -4.34 16.69 9.18
N TRP A 40 -4.37 15.52 8.54
CA TRP A 40 -3.25 14.58 8.41
C TRP A 40 -2.67 14.11 9.76
N ARG A 41 -3.45 14.18 10.83
CA ARG A 41 -3.01 13.68 12.12
C ARG A 41 -2.89 12.15 12.06
N GLU A 42 -1.72 11.64 12.37
CA GLU A 42 -1.49 10.21 12.50
C GLU A 42 -2.02 9.72 13.86
N VAL A 43 -2.72 8.60 13.86
CA VAL A 43 -3.13 7.97 15.12
C VAL A 43 -1.94 7.24 15.76
N PRO A 44 -1.89 7.12 17.10
CA PRO A 44 -0.88 6.31 17.76
C PRO A 44 -0.86 4.87 17.25
N ASP A 45 0.32 4.26 17.21
CA ASP A 45 0.53 2.91 16.68
C ASP A 45 -0.39 1.88 17.33
N GLU A 46 -0.61 1.96 18.64
CA GLU A 46 -1.50 1.05 19.38
C GLU A 46 -2.95 1.17 18.91
N VAL A 47 -3.44 2.39 18.73
CA VAL A 47 -4.79 2.66 18.21
C VAL A 47 -4.94 2.18 16.78
N PHE A 48 -3.92 2.39 15.94
CA PHE A 48 -3.92 1.92 14.56
C PHE A 48 -3.97 0.39 14.50
N ARG A 49 -3.16 -0.28 15.30
CA ARG A 49 -3.14 -1.75 15.41
C ARG A 49 -4.50 -2.29 15.85
N GLU A 50 -5.09 -1.68 16.86
CA GLU A 50 -6.42 -2.07 17.36
C GLU A 50 -7.50 -1.90 16.30
N ARG A 51 -7.55 -0.74 15.62
CA ARG A 51 -8.51 -0.48 14.52
C ARG A 51 -8.39 -1.53 13.41
N ILE A 52 -7.18 -1.90 13.02
CA ILE A 52 -6.98 -2.89 11.95
C ILE A 52 -7.33 -4.29 12.44
N ASN A 53 -6.90 -4.69 13.61
CA ASN A 53 -7.10 -6.04 14.11
C ASN A 53 -8.57 -6.35 14.43
N LEU A 54 -9.29 -5.40 15.03
CA LEU A 54 -10.64 -5.63 15.52
C LEU A 54 -11.74 -5.17 14.56
N LEU A 55 -11.51 -4.09 13.80
CA LEU A 55 -12.57 -3.42 13.07
C LEU A 55 -12.48 -3.56 11.55
N ALA A 56 -11.26 -3.65 11.01
CA ALA A 56 -11.08 -3.52 9.58
C ALA A 56 -10.90 -4.85 8.86
N ILE A 57 -10.14 -5.79 9.43
CA ILE A 57 -9.75 -7.02 8.75
C ILE A 57 -10.64 -8.18 9.19
N PRO A 58 -11.59 -8.64 8.34
CA PRO A 58 -12.39 -9.84 8.61
C PRO A 58 -11.50 -11.09 8.55
N ASP A 59 -12.00 -12.22 9.06
CA ASP A 59 -11.24 -13.47 9.08
C ASP A 59 -11.17 -14.17 7.73
N ASP A 60 -12.19 -13.97 6.88
CA ASP A 60 -12.38 -14.79 5.67
C ASP A 60 -11.54 -14.34 4.48
N ALA A 61 -11.78 -13.13 3.98
CA ALA A 61 -11.16 -12.63 2.77
C ALA A 61 -11.07 -11.10 2.79
N TRP A 62 -9.92 -10.59 2.37
CA TRP A 62 -9.69 -9.16 2.27
C TRP A 62 -8.52 -8.84 1.33
N ILE A 63 -8.50 -7.60 0.85
CA ILE A 63 -7.38 -7.01 0.14
C ILE A 63 -6.99 -5.74 0.89
N THR A 64 -5.75 -5.66 1.36
CA THR A 64 -5.21 -4.44 1.97
C THR A 64 -4.16 -3.80 1.08
N ASP A 65 -3.99 -2.49 1.18
CA ASP A 65 -2.86 -1.80 0.60
C ASP A 65 -2.22 -0.81 1.58
N GLY A 66 -0.90 -0.91 1.71
CA GLY A 66 -0.11 -0.06 2.60
C GLY A 66 1.24 -0.67 2.97
N ASN A 67 2.13 0.14 3.57
CA ASN A 67 3.49 -0.28 3.92
C ASN A 67 3.80 -0.05 5.40
N TYR A 68 2.88 -0.30 6.27
CA TYR A 68 3.02 -0.05 7.70
C TYR A 68 3.78 -1.18 8.39
N SER A 69 4.99 -0.89 8.86
CA SER A 69 5.82 -1.87 9.59
C SER A 69 5.17 -2.33 10.88
N VAL A 70 4.44 -1.44 11.54
CA VAL A 70 3.71 -1.69 12.79
C VAL A 70 2.56 -2.69 12.62
N LEU A 71 2.11 -2.96 11.40
CA LEU A 71 1.03 -3.91 11.11
C LEU A 71 1.50 -5.24 10.50
N ARG A 72 2.81 -5.45 10.32
CA ARG A 72 3.30 -6.65 9.63
C ARG A 72 2.89 -7.95 10.31
N ASP A 73 2.93 -7.99 11.61
CA ASP A 73 2.52 -9.14 12.41
C ASP A 73 0.99 -9.37 12.34
N ILE A 74 0.20 -8.36 12.09
CA ILE A 74 -1.27 -8.49 11.92
C ILE A 74 -1.60 -8.83 10.46
N VAL A 75 -1.07 -8.06 9.51
CA VAL A 75 -1.45 -8.15 8.09
C VAL A 75 -0.69 -9.28 7.39
N TRP A 76 0.65 -9.31 7.47
CA TRP A 76 1.44 -10.29 6.73
C TRP A 76 1.33 -11.70 7.29
N GLN A 77 1.20 -11.86 8.62
CA GLN A 77 1.01 -13.20 9.21
C GLN A 77 -0.35 -13.80 8.84
N ARG A 78 -1.37 -12.97 8.61
CA ARG A 78 -2.70 -13.44 8.23
C ARG A 78 -2.91 -13.52 6.71
N ALA A 79 -2.09 -12.84 5.91
CA ALA A 79 -2.19 -12.88 4.45
C ALA A 79 -1.82 -14.24 3.88
N ASP A 80 -2.50 -14.63 2.81
CA ASP A 80 -2.14 -15.80 2.01
C ASP A 80 -1.18 -15.40 0.88
N VAL A 81 -1.38 -14.19 0.33
CA VAL A 81 -0.61 -13.64 -0.79
C VAL A 81 -0.11 -12.23 -0.47
N LEU A 82 1.14 -11.97 -0.79
CA LEU A 82 1.75 -10.66 -0.73
C LEU A 82 2.14 -10.19 -2.13
N ILE A 83 1.50 -9.13 -2.61
CA ILE A 83 1.80 -8.54 -3.92
C ILE A 83 2.73 -7.36 -3.73
N TRP A 84 3.92 -7.45 -4.29
CA TRP A 84 4.91 -6.38 -4.22
C TRP A 84 5.06 -5.64 -5.55
N LEU A 85 4.59 -4.38 -5.62
CA LEU A 85 4.79 -3.49 -6.75
C LEU A 85 6.19 -2.86 -6.68
N ASN A 86 7.15 -3.48 -7.37
CA ASN A 86 8.56 -3.12 -7.37
C ASN A 86 8.98 -2.44 -8.69
N TYR A 87 8.33 -1.33 -9.02
CA TYR A 87 8.58 -0.59 -10.26
C TYR A 87 9.86 0.25 -10.21
N PRO A 88 10.44 0.63 -11.38
CA PRO A 88 11.61 1.50 -11.45
C PRO A 88 11.38 2.86 -10.78
N PHE A 89 12.47 3.42 -10.25
CA PHE A 89 12.45 4.70 -9.51
C PHE A 89 11.79 5.83 -10.30
N LEU A 90 12.32 6.12 -11.49
CA LEU A 90 11.84 7.23 -12.31
C LEU A 90 10.35 7.11 -12.67
N PHE A 91 9.91 5.90 -12.98
CA PHE A 91 8.51 5.63 -13.28
C PHE A 91 7.61 5.92 -12.06
N THR A 92 7.97 5.39 -10.90
CA THR A 92 7.18 5.57 -9.67
C THR A 92 7.19 7.02 -9.21
N PHE A 93 8.34 7.69 -9.30
CA PHE A 93 8.48 9.11 -8.94
C PHE A 93 7.64 10.01 -9.85
N ALA A 94 7.70 9.81 -11.17
CA ALA A 94 6.90 10.59 -12.13
C ALA A 94 5.39 10.41 -11.86
N ARG A 95 4.93 9.18 -11.59
CA ARG A 95 3.53 8.93 -11.22
C ARG A 95 3.14 9.60 -9.91
N LEU A 96 4.01 9.52 -8.91
CA LEU A 96 3.77 10.19 -7.63
C LEU A 96 3.62 11.69 -7.83
N LEU A 97 4.56 12.32 -8.56
CA LEU A 97 4.53 13.75 -8.81
C LEU A 97 3.26 14.16 -9.57
N ASN A 98 2.94 13.48 -10.67
CA ASN A 98 1.73 13.78 -11.45
C ASN A 98 0.46 13.65 -10.61
N ARG A 99 0.32 12.57 -9.83
CA ARG A 99 -0.82 12.36 -8.94
C ARG A 99 -0.94 13.48 -7.91
N THR A 100 0.17 13.83 -7.27
CA THR A 100 0.19 14.87 -6.23
C THR A 100 -0.15 16.23 -6.82
N MET A 101 0.43 16.60 -7.97
CA MET A 101 0.06 17.83 -8.68
C MET A 101 -1.42 17.86 -9.03
N GLN A 102 -1.94 16.79 -9.62
CA GLN A 102 -3.37 16.70 -9.94
C GLN A 102 -4.24 16.91 -8.69
N ARG A 103 -3.92 16.26 -7.57
CA ARG A 103 -4.68 16.40 -6.31
C ARG A 103 -4.64 17.81 -5.73
N ILE A 104 -3.49 18.48 -5.80
CA ILE A 104 -3.35 19.88 -5.38
C ILE A 104 -4.24 20.80 -6.24
N PHE A 105 -4.15 20.68 -7.58
CA PHE A 105 -4.93 21.53 -8.48
C PHE A 105 -6.43 21.27 -8.41
N THR A 106 -6.85 20.03 -8.31
CA THR A 106 -8.27 19.66 -8.21
C THR A 106 -8.82 19.79 -6.80
N ARG A 107 -7.98 20.05 -5.79
CA ARG A 107 -8.33 20.05 -4.37
C ARG A 107 -9.08 18.78 -3.95
N GLN A 108 -8.71 17.65 -4.55
CA GLN A 108 -9.38 16.36 -4.31
C GLN A 108 -9.31 16.01 -2.82
N PRO A 109 -10.47 15.79 -2.16
CA PRO A 109 -10.47 15.30 -0.79
C PRO A 109 -10.00 13.85 -0.73
N LEU A 110 -9.21 13.57 0.30
CA LEU A 110 -8.76 12.22 0.68
C LEU A 110 -9.45 11.80 1.97
N TRP A 111 -8.93 10.77 2.64
CA TRP A 111 -9.47 10.24 3.89
C TRP A 111 -9.76 11.38 4.88
N HIS A 112 -10.94 11.34 5.51
CA HIS A 112 -11.40 12.33 6.50
C HIS A 112 -11.34 13.80 6.01
N GLY A 113 -11.54 14.02 4.70
CA GLY A 113 -11.55 15.37 4.12
C GLY A 113 -10.17 16.01 3.93
N ASN A 114 -9.09 15.30 4.22
CA ASN A 114 -7.72 15.78 4.03
C ASN A 114 -7.45 16.15 2.57
N ARG A 115 -6.60 17.16 2.35
CA ARG A 115 -6.20 17.61 1.02
C ARG A 115 -4.70 17.78 0.94
N GLU A 116 -4.11 17.39 -0.18
CA GLU A 116 -2.71 17.69 -0.46
C GLU A 116 -2.57 19.20 -0.77
N SER A 117 -1.51 19.82 -0.24
CA SER A 117 -1.21 21.23 -0.48
C SER A 117 0.19 21.39 -1.07
N PHE A 118 0.41 22.47 -1.83
CA PHE A 118 1.71 22.74 -2.42
C PHE A 118 2.80 22.88 -1.35
N TYR A 119 2.53 23.64 -0.29
CA TYR A 119 3.45 23.84 0.80
C TYR A 119 3.78 22.51 1.52
N GLY A 120 2.77 21.73 1.92
CA GLY A 120 2.97 20.44 2.56
C GLY A 120 3.73 19.45 1.68
N THR A 121 3.58 19.55 0.35
CA THR A 121 4.24 18.64 -0.59
C THR A 121 5.71 18.98 -0.83
N PHE A 122 6.07 20.26 -0.91
CA PHE A 122 7.41 20.67 -1.36
C PHE A 122 8.26 21.33 -0.28
N ALA A 123 7.66 21.88 0.79
CA ALA A 123 8.37 22.71 1.75
C ALA A 123 8.52 22.07 3.15
N THR A 124 7.99 20.86 3.37
CA THR A 124 8.04 20.21 4.69
C THR A 124 8.84 18.91 4.67
N LYS A 125 9.39 18.52 5.83
CA LYS A 125 10.06 17.21 6.00
C LYS A 125 9.08 16.04 6.00
N ASP A 126 7.79 16.31 6.19
CA ASP A 126 6.70 15.32 6.15
C ASP A 126 6.13 15.18 4.73
N SER A 127 6.78 15.81 3.76
CA SER A 127 6.44 15.72 2.35
C SER A 127 6.41 14.29 1.85
N ILE A 128 5.35 13.93 1.13
CA ILE A 128 5.22 12.61 0.49
C ILE A 128 6.35 12.33 -0.50
N LEU A 129 6.90 13.38 -1.14
CA LEU A 129 8.05 13.26 -2.04
C LEU A 129 9.33 12.95 -1.27
N TYR A 130 9.57 13.65 -0.16
CA TYR A 130 10.71 13.36 0.71
C TYR A 130 10.61 11.94 1.29
N TRP A 131 9.44 11.53 1.75
CA TRP A 131 9.17 10.17 2.20
C TRP A 131 9.47 9.12 1.13
N PHE A 132 9.07 9.38 -0.12
CA PHE A 132 9.40 8.50 -1.25
C PHE A 132 10.91 8.34 -1.42
N LEU A 133 11.66 9.45 -1.49
CA LEU A 133 13.12 9.42 -1.64
C LEU A 133 13.80 8.63 -0.53
N LYS A 134 13.41 8.87 0.72
CA LYS A 134 13.94 8.20 1.91
C LYS A 134 13.65 6.70 1.94
N THR A 135 12.47 6.29 1.48
CA THR A 135 12.00 4.91 1.69
C THR A 135 12.15 4.02 0.47
N TYR A 136 12.24 4.56 -0.75
CA TYR A 136 12.26 3.77 -1.98
C TYR A 136 13.39 2.72 -2.02
N HIS A 137 14.64 3.17 -1.92
CA HIS A 137 15.80 2.28 -1.99
C HIS A 137 15.90 1.36 -0.75
N ARG A 138 15.58 1.90 0.43
CA ARG A 138 15.57 1.13 1.67
C ARG A 138 14.63 -0.07 1.56
N ARG A 139 13.36 0.14 1.18
CA ARG A 139 12.37 -0.94 1.05
C ARG A 139 12.78 -2.00 0.04
N ARG A 140 13.37 -1.61 -1.08
CA ARG A 140 13.86 -2.57 -2.09
C ARG A 140 14.96 -3.49 -1.57
N LYS A 141 15.76 -3.04 -0.61
CA LYS A 141 16.80 -3.85 0.05
C LYS A 141 16.22 -4.70 1.17
N GLU A 142 15.31 -4.14 1.97
CA GLU A 142 14.75 -4.79 3.15
C GLU A 142 13.75 -5.89 2.82
N TYR A 143 12.87 -5.70 1.83
CA TYR A 143 11.78 -6.62 1.56
C TYR A 143 12.22 -8.05 1.23
N PRO A 144 13.21 -8.31 0.35
CA PRO A 144 13.65 -9.67 0.09
C PRO A 144 14.10 -10.41 1.35
N ALA A 145 14.83 -9.73 2.24
CA ALA A 145 15.27 -10.31 3.51
C ALA A 145 14.09 -10.58 4.47
N LEU A 146 13.09 -9.70 4.48
CA LEU A 146 11.87 -9.90 5.27
C LEU A 146 11.07 -11.12 4.80
N PHE A 147 10.92 -11.29 3.49
CA PHE A 147 10.18 -12.46 2.94
C PHE A 147 10.83 -13.79 3.29
N MET A 148 12.13 -13.81 3.56
CA MET A 148 12.86 -15.01 3.95
C MET A 148 12.72 -15.34 5.45
N GLN A 149 12.15 -14.44 6.25
CA GLN A 149 11.98 -14.69 7.69
C GLN A 149 11.01 -15.86 7.95
N PRO A 150 11.26 -16.69 8.97
CA PRO A 150 10.38 -17.81 9.29
C PRO A 150 8.91 -17.45 9.48
N ALA A 151 8.65 -16.28 10.05
CA ALA A 151 7.30 -15.78 10.28
C ALA A 151 6.48 -15.53 9.00
N TYR A 152 7.15 -15.37 7.85
CA TYR A 152 6.51 -15.01 6.57
C TYR A 152 6.71 -16.08 5.48
N LYS A 153 7.26 -17.25 5.80
CA LYS A 153 7.46 -18.34 4.84
C LYS A 153 6.18 -18.89 4.21
N HIS A 154 5.06 -18.72 4.87
CA HIS A 154 3.74 -19.12 4.35
C HIS A 154 3.24 -18.21 3.24
N LEU A 155 3.74 -16.97 3.17
CA LEU A 155 3.31 -15.99 2.17
C LEU A 155 3.73 -16.41 0.76
N LYS A 156 2.79 -16.42 -0.15
CA LYS A 156 3.07 -16.48 -1.59
C LYS A 156 3.35 -15.06 -2.09
N VAL A 157 4.61 -14.78 -2.40
CA VAL A 157 5.04 -13.44 -2.82
C VAL A 157 4.98 -13.30 -4.32
N ILE A 158 4.13 -12.40 -4.81
CA ILE A 158 4.01 -12.01 -6.22
C ILE A 158 4.72 -10.67 -6.42
N GLN A 159 5.85 -10.68 -7.13
CA GLN A 159 6.57 -9.45 -7.44
C GLN A 159 6.24 -8.95 -8.84
N ILE A 160 5.71 -7.74 -8.96
CA ILE A 160 5.42 -7.09 -10.23
C ILE A 160 6.44 -5.97 -10.46
N THR A 161 7.25 -6.12 -11.50
CA THR A 161 8.31 -5.16 -11.87
C THR A 161 7.95 -4.26 -13.04
N LYS A 162 6.94 -4.65 -13.84
CA LYS A 162 6.45 -3.89 -14.99
C LYS A 162 5.02 -3.42 -14.72
N PRO A 163 4.72 -2.12 -14.87
CA PRO A 163 3.39 -1.58 -14.56
C PRO A 163 2.32 -1.94 -15.59
N GLN A 164 2.74 -2.28 -16.83
CA GLN A 164 1.80 -2.65 -17.88
C GLN A 164 1.08 -3.95 -17.53
N ASN A 165 -0.25 -3.91 -17.60
CA ASN A 165 -1.12 -5.07 -17.33
C ASN A 165 -0.89 -5.70 -15.95
N ALA A 166 -0.55 -4.90 -14.92
CA ALA A 166 -0.27 -5.39 -13.57
C ALA A 166 -1.42 -6.25 -13.01
N LEU A 167 -2.67 -5.84 -13.24
CA LEU A 167 -3.85 -6.62 -12.85
C LEU A 167 -3.84 -8.02 -13.48
N LEU A 168 -3.64 -8.11 -14.81
CA LEU A 168 -3.62 -9.38 -15.52
C LEU A 168 -2.47 -10.27 -15.02
N GLN A 169 -1.27 -9.70 -14.84
CA GLN A 169 -0.12 -10.44 -14.31
C GLN A 169 -0.42 -11.04 -12.93
N VAL A 170 -1.09 -10.29 -12.06
CA VAL A 170 -1.48 -10.77 -10.73
C VAL A 170 -2.55 -11.85 -10.84
N LEU A 171 -3.60 -11.64 -11.62
CA LEU A 171 -4.68 -12.63 -11.78
C LEU A 171 -4.19 -13.98 -12.30
N LEU A 172 -3.29 -13.97 -13.29
CA LEU A 172 -2.68 -15.21 -13.80
C LEU A 172 -1.89 -15.95 -12.72
N GLN A 173 -1.05 -15.24 -11.95
CA GLN A 173 -0.29 -15.85 -10.86
C GLN A 173 -1.19 -16.32 -9.70
N LEU A 174 -2.32 -15.66 -9.44
CA LEU A 174 -3.28 -16.13 -8.44
C LEU A 174 -4.00 -17.41 -8.87
N GLN A 175 -4.23 -17.61 -10.18
CA GLN A 175 -4.79 -18.87 -10.70
C GLN A 175 -3.85 -20.06 -10.54
N GLU A 176 -2.54 -19.85 -10.61
CA GLU A 176 -1.53 -20.90 -10.39
C GLU A 176 -1.38 -21.29 -8.91
N ILE A 177 -1.94 -20.49 -8.01
CA ILE A 177 -1.85 -20.65 -6.56
C ILE A 177 -3.05 -21.43 -5.99
N ASN A 178 -4.19 -21.37 -6.66
CA ASN A 178 -5.42 -22.06 -6.29
C ASN A 178 -5.48 -23.46 -6.91
#